data_8393907d3d3d768456259ff36c58c086
#
_entry.id   8393907d3d3d768456259ff36c58c086
#
_cell.length_a   1.000
_cell.length_b   1.000
_cell.length_c   1.000
_cell.angle_alpha   90.00
_cell.angle_beta   90.00
_cell.angle_gamma   90.00
#
_symmetry.space_group_name_H-M   'P 1'
#
loop_
_entity.id
_entity.type
_entity.pdbx_description
1 polymer ?
#
loop_
_entity_poly.entity_id
_entity_poly.type
_entity_poly.pdbx_seq_one_letter_code
_entity_poly.pdbx_strand_id
1 'polypeptide(L)'
;MLNYSVAELRVYTLSGNGAVEGTGSVTLKGKSAVNIKNTNRYTGGTYIDGGYLRPATLANKDGLKYGSLGAADNTITMSNQGKLWVNASMTSSHPIVLGENGGQIETYTGTNLIMNGGISKMNKGANRDLYKLGSGTLQLNCAADFDKLYINGGTVYDFQDAHFSGKTIVLNGSKVVLLANNSIYSSNSDNVNIEVPKGKSGIWYPDGRCDYTGKLSGEGTIDIYGTWIRCPFKGDWSKFAGTINAKRGTKNAYEPVFDFNNTYGIPLATLNVDSRFTKDYAFCTNGKNFAIGALTGSGYISNGGNFGSGTNTLTIGGKNTNFEFKGSINGSYVVKNGTGIWTISTEGVLANAKSLKILDGAVKLNKAAATASMTAPTVLYVQGSGELRGVGYSLGINLLKGGILRPGSNLPTAQTSNAGVINIQKNLVAYDGSSIYVNKAKADSLVVNAYTGSKSLGWAYLKVGGNAALNGTIYVTYNANGWTPAEGDYVRVVDCAGTISGTPKFDLQALPAGLGWDTSKFLTEGVVYVANATGIREIGFDAGSFQADVYTLNGFRMTSLQTSMATLQSDLKSRGLAPGLYIVRTAKGTIKVTLK
;
A
#
# COMPACT_ATOMS: atom_id res chain seq x y z
N MET A 1 -4.22 17.93 57.62
CA MET A 1 -3.79 16.93 56.65
C MET A 1 -4.85 15.84 56.62
N LEU A 2 -5.62 15.74 55.56
CA LEU A 2 -6.59 14.66 55.39
C LEU A 2 -5.85 13.46 54.72
N ASN A 3 -5.37 12.51 55.53
CA ASN A 3 -4.72 11.31 55.06
C ASN A 3 -5.75 10.14 55.05
N TYR A 4 -6.13 9.70 53.87
CA TYR A 4 -6.90 8.48 53.72
C TYR A 4 -6.17 7.51 52.79
N SER A 5 -5.69 6.41 53.34
CA SER A 5 -5.25 5.24 52.58
C SER A 5 -6.38 4.19 52.64
N VAL A 6 -7.14 4.04 51.57
CA VAL A 6 -8.24 3.06 51.53
C VAL A 6 -8.13 2.23 50.24
N ALA A 7 -8.40 0.94 50.36
CA ALA A 7 -8.36 -0.01 49.24
C ALA A 7 -9.54 0.17 48.26
N GLU A 8 -10.59 0.89 48.65
CA GLU A 8 -11.80 1.12 47.85
C GLU A 8 -11.96 2.58 47.46
N LEU A 9 -12.51 2.84 46.27
CA LEU A 9 -12.81 4.18 45.78
C LEU A 9 -13.96 4.78 46.64
N ARG A 10 -13.64 5.75 47.47
CA ARG A 10 -14.64 6.52 48.25
C ARG A 10 -14.74 7.92 47.70
N VAL A 11 -15.96 8.45 47.64
CA VAL A 11 -16.23 9.81 47.19
C VAL A 11 -16.57 10.68 48.37
N TYR A 12 -15.78 11.70 48.60
CA TYR A 12 -16.00 12.69 49.63
C TYR A 12 -16.42 14.01 49.00
N THR A 13 -17.24 14.80 49.70
CA THR A 13 -17.64 16.11 49.21
C THR A 13 -17.38 17.17 50.31
N LEU A 14 -16.59 18.16 49.96
CA LEU A 14 -16.44 19.43 50.73
C LEU A 14 -17.46 20.42 50.18
N SER A 15 -18.40 20.82 50.96
CA SER A 15 -19.46 21.76 50.57
C SER A 15 -19.89 22.62 51.75
N GLY A 16 -20.62 23.69 51.47
CA GLY A 16 -21.08 24.66 52.45
C GLY A 16 -20.51 26.06 52.19
N ASN A 17 -20.77 27.01 53.09
CA ASN A 17 -20.37 28.41 52.93
C ASN A 17 -18.97 28.74 53.51
N GLY A 18 -18.34 27.76 54.20
CA GLY A 18 -17.00 27.93 54.74
C GLY A 18 -15.93 27.84 53.68
N ALA A 19 -14.79 28.51 53.87
CA ALA A 19 -13.62 28.46 53.01
C ALA A 19 -12.42 27.86 53.75
N VAL A 20 -11.56 27.12 53.06
CA VAL A 20 -10.21 26.80 53.53
C VAL A 20 -9.32 28.01 53.20
N GLU A 21 -8.67 28.57 54.20
CA GLU A 21 -7.86 29.79 54.08
C GLU A 21 -6.47 29.61 54.68
N GLY A 22 -5.56 30.55 54.43
CA GLY A 22 -4.21 30.58 54.98
C GLY A 22 -3.14 30.11 54.02
N THR A 23 -1.92 29.94 54.53
CA THR A 23 -0.74 29.55 53.73
C THR A 23 -0.51 28.04 53.64
N GLY A 24 -1.37 27.26 54.26
CA GLY A 24 -1.30 25.79 54.20
C GLY A 24 -1.67 25.20 52.83
N SER A 25 -1.29 23.96 52.60
CA SER A 25 -1.60 23.21 51.39
C SER A 25 -2.77 22.26 51.56
N VAL A 26 -3.42 21.89 50.47
CA VAL A 26 -4.41 20.80 50.41
C VAL A 26 -3.77 19.59 49.68
N THR A 27 -3.73 18.45 50.34
CA THR A 27 -3.15 17.21 49.78
C THR A 27 -4.19 16.11 49.72
N LEU A 28 -4.39 15.55 48.52
CA LEU A 28 -5.14 14.31 48.30
C LEU A 28 -4.16 13.17 48.06
N LYS A 29 -4.25 12.11 48.88
CA LYS A 29 -3.43 10.91 48.73
C LYS A 29 -4.31 9.67 48.52
N GLY A 30 -3.76 8.68 47.83
CA GLY A 30 -4.39 7.40 47.62
C GLY A 30 -5.42 7.35 46.48
N LYS A 31 -6.43 6.48 46.57
CA LYS A 31 -7.32 6.17 45.43
C LYS A 31 -8.71 6.82 45.53
N SER A 32 -8.95 7.67 46.51
CA SER A 32 -10.28 8.27 46.75
C SER A 32 -10.58 9.43 45.80
N ALA A 33 -11.87 9.73 45.64
CA ALA A 33 -12.33 10.91 44.93
C ALA A 33 -12.80 11.97 45.90
N VAL A 34 -12.46 13.24 45.65
CA VAL A 34 -12.89 14.39 46.45
C VAL A 34 -13.54 15.42 45.55
N ASN A 35 -14.79 15.76 45.84
CA ASN A 35 -15.48 16.90 45.24
C ASN A 35 -15.24 18.14 46.13
N ILE A 36 -14.74 19.23 45.58
CA ILE A 36 -14.61 20.51 46.33
C ILE A 36 -15.57 21.51 45.69
N LYS A 37 -16.63 21.84 46.41
CA LYS A 37 -17.68 22.76 45.98
C LYS A 37 -17.49 24.15 46.52
N ASN A 38 -16.73 24.29 47.60
CA ASN A 38 -16.44 25.58 48.25
C ASN A 38 -15.49 26.43 47.40
N THR A 39 -15.61 27.73 47.50
CA THR A 39 -14.57 28.69 47.11
C THR A 39 -13.58 28.83 48.26
N ASN A 40 -12.32 28.51 48.00
CA ASN A 40 -11.25 28.50 48.99
C ASN A 40 -10.23 29.63 48.72
N ARG A 41 -9.45 30.00 49.75
CA ARG A 41 -8.48 31.13 49.70
C ARG A 41 -7.09 30.72 50.21
N TYR A 42 -6.80 29.43 50.32
CA TYR A 42 -5.46 28.98 50.70
C TYR A 42 -4.44 29.23 49.57
N THR A 43 -3.16 29.38 49.95
CA THR A 43 -2.08 29.74 49.03
C THR A 43 -0.93 28.77 48.99
N GLY A 44 -0.96 27.69 49.82
CA GLY A 44 0.15 26.72 49.95
C GLY A 44 0.19 25.60 48.89
N GLY A 45 -0.67 25.65 47.87
CA GLY A 45 -0.71 24.67 46.78
C GLY A 45 -1.69 23.53 47.01
N THR A 46 -2.02 22.85 45.91
CA THR A 46 -2.87 21.64 45.88
C THR A 46 -2.03 20.49 45.41
N TYR A 47 -1.97 19.40 46.17
CA TYR A 47 -1.21 18.19 45.84
C TYR A 47 -2.17 17.02 45.58
N ILE A 48 -2.12 16.42 44.40
CA ILE A 48 -2.91 15.26 44.02
C ILE A 48 -1.95 14.09 43.80
N ASP A 49 -1.76 13.30 44.86
CA ASP A 49 -0.85 12.17 44.90
C ASP A 49 -1.66 10.86 44.80
N GLY A 50 -2.03 10.48 43.58
CA GLY A 50 -3.06 9.51 43.30
C GLY A 50 -4.48 10.07 43.57
N GLY A 51 -5.52 9.29 43.35
CA GLY A 51 -6.91 9.70 43.56
C GLY A 51 -7.43 10.72 42.55
N TYR A 52 -8.64 11.24 42.82
CA TYR A 52 -9.37 12.10 41.88
C TYR A 52 -9.89 13.35 42.58
N LEU A 53 -9.56 14.51 42.07
CA LEU A 53 -10.00 15.80 42.60
C LEU A 53 -10.96 16.47 41.61
N ARG A 54 -12.20 16.74 42.02
CA ARG A 54 -13.20 17.44 41.23
C ARG A 54 -13.51 18.80 41.84
N PRO A 55 -12.96 19.88 41.29
CA PRO A 55 -13.31 21.23 41.67
C PRO A 55 -14.66 21.63 41.04
N ALA A 56 -15.47 22.42 41.74
CA ALA A 56 -16.63 23.06 41.15
C ALA A 56 -16.25 24.27 40.29
N THR A 57 -15.18 24.97 40.69
CA THR A 57 -14.62 26.15 39.99
C THR A 57 -13.11 26.14 40.04
N LEU A 58 -12.47 26.70 39.04
CA LEU A 58 -11.03 27.00 39.03
C LEU A 58 -10.81 28.51 38.97
N ALA A 59 -9.84 28.98 39.71
CA ALA A 59 -9.50 30.41 39.70
C ALA A 59 -8.75 30.78 38.40
N ASN A 60 -8.97 32.01 37.94
CA ASN A 60 -8.28 32.56 36.78
C ASN A 60 -8.00 34.04 36.96
N LYS A 61 -6.84 34.52 36.49
CA LYS A 61 -6.36 35.90 36.76
C LYS A 61 -7.24 36.98 36.15
N ASP A 62 -7.93 36.67 35.07
CA ASP A 62 -8.74 37.62 34.31
C ASP A 62 -10.23 37.59 34.70
N GLY A 63 -10.59 36.84 35.75
CA GLY A 63 -11.97 36.67 36.19
C GLY A 63 -12.09 36.24 37.65
N LEU A 64 -12.26 34.93 37.88
CA LEU A 64 -12.48 34.38 39.23
C LEU A 64 -11.17 34.31 40.03
N LYS A 65 -10.92 35.28 40.89
CA LYS A 65 -9.69 35.37 41.71
C LYS A 65 -9.47 34.16 42.63
N TYR A 66 -10.52 33.59 43.15
CA TYR A 66 -10.50 32.42 44.05
C TYR A 66 -11.46 31.35 43.53
N GLY A 67 -11.03 30.11 43.56
CA GLY A 67 -11.83 28.94 43.14
C GLY A 67 -11.80 27.82 44.18
N SER A 68 -12.26 26.66 43.79
CA SER A 68 -12.24 25.48 44.69
C SER A 68 -10.83 25.07 45.12
N LEU A 69 -9.81 25.40 44.34
CA LEU A 69 -8.40 25.09 44.60
C LEU A 69 -7.56 26.29 45.05
N GLY A 70 -8.22 27.30 45.67
CA GLY A 70 -7.55 28.48 46.20
C GLY A 70 -7.38 29.59 45.18
N ALA A 71 -6.34 30.41 45.35
CA ALA A 71 -6.02 31.55 44.49
C ALA A 71 -5.54 31.12 43.10
N ALA A 72 -5.66 32.02 42.13
CA ALA A 72 -5.33 31.74 40.72
C ALA A 72 -3.87 31.37 40.45
N ASP A 73 -2.95 31.78 41.30
CA ASP A 73 -1.51 31.43 41.24
C ASP A 73 -1.14 30.21 42.07
N ASN A 74 -2.10 29.59 42.72
CA ASN A 74 -1.89 28.42 43.55
C ASN A 74 -1.53 27.21 42.67
N THR A 75 -0.38 26.57 42.92
CA THR A 75 0.13 25.48 42.11
C THR A 75 -0.66 24.19 42.36
N ILE A 76 -0.99 23.46 41.30
CA ILE A 76 -1.53 22.11 41.36
C ILE A 76 -0.41 21.11 41.01
N THR A 77 0.06 20.35 42.01
CA THR A 77 1.06 19.30 41.81
C THR A 77 0.37 17.95 41.64
N MET A 78 0.63 17.25 40.57
CA MET A 78 0.07 15.93 40.30
C MET A 78 1.16 14.88 40.22
N SER A 79 1.03 13.81 41.03
CA SER A 79 1.94 12.67 41.06
C SER A 79 1.14 11.37 41.10
N ASN A 80 1.81 10.25 40.77
CA ASN A 80 1.23 8.91 40.83
C ASN A 80 -0.13 8.82 40.11
N GLN A 81 -0.24 9.49 38.91
CA GLN A 81 -1.46 9.58 38.11
C GLN A 81 -2.62 10.25 38.83
N GLY A 82 -2.33 11.15 39.78
CA GLY A 82 -3.36 11.98 40.41
C GLY A 82 -4.17 12.73 39.37
N LYS A 83 -5.50 12.75 39.55
CA LYS A 83 -6.43 13.21 38.53
C LYS A 83 -7.13 14.51 38.91
N LEU A 84 -7.05 15.49 38.04
CA LEU A 84 -7.94 16.63 38.00
C LEU A 84 -9.15 16.32 37.12
N TRP A 85 -10.34 16.26 37.69
CA TRP A 85 -11.57 15.87 36.99
C TRP A 85 -12.51 17.05 36.82
N VAL A 86 -12.74 17.48 35.57
CA VAL A 86 -13.51 18.66 35.21
C VAL A 86 -14.81 18.26 34.51
N ASN A 87 -15.94 18.61 35.11
CA ASN A 87 -17.28 18.27 34.61
C ASN A 87 -18.11 19.49 34.17
N ALA A 88 -17.53 20.67 34.17
CA ALA A 88 -18.10 21.91 33.63
C ALA A 88 -16.99 22.65 32.86
N SER A 89 -17.36 23.48 31.90
CA SER A 89 -16.38 24.31 31.20
C SER A 89 -15.79 25.33 32.14
N MET A 90 -14.44 25.43 32.17
CA MET A 90 -13.69 26.29 33.10
C MET A 90 -12.46 26.88 32.42
N THR A 91 -12.05 28.04 32.89
CA THR A 91 -10.73 28.60 32.61
C THR A 91 -9.90 28.59 33.89
N SER A 92 -8.65 28.17 33.82
CA SER A 92 -7.73 28.06 34.95
C SER A 92 -6.43 28.79 34.68
N SER A 93 -5.98 29.60 35.67
CA SER A 93 -4.63 30.14 35.66
C SER A 93 -3.68 29.41 36.65
N HIS A 94 -4.17 28.34 37.29
CA HIS A 94 -3.33 27.55 38.17
C HIS A 94 -2.15 26.93 37.41
N PRO A 95 -0.89 27.13 37.83
CA PRO A 95 0.22 26.38 37.33
C PRO A 95 0.08 24.89 37.67
N ILE A 96 0.43 23.99 36.74
CA ILE A 96 0.48 22.54 36.98
C ILE A 96 1.93 22.09 37.05
N VAL A 97 2.25 21.28 38.04
CA VAL A 97 3.55 20.61 38.16
C VAL A 97 3.37 19.11 38.14
N LEU A 98 4.00 18.44 37.16
CA LEU A 98 3.97 16.99 37.03
C LEU A 98 5.11 16.37 37.84
N GLY A 99 4.76 15.55 38.80
CA GLY A 99 5.68 14.77 39.62
C GLY A 99 5.86 13.34 39.08
N GLU A 100 6.41 12.49 39.92
CA GLU A 100 6.66 11.08 39.58
C GLU A 100 5.37 10.36 39.11
N ASN A 101 5.48 9.54 38.04
CA ASN A 101 4.40 8.85 37.38
C ASN A 101 3.28 9.76 36.81
N GLY A 102 3.53 11.07 36.71
CA GLY A 102 2.70 12.02 36.01
C GLY A 102 1.34 12.32 36.63
N GLY A 103 0.51 13.01 35.86
CA GLY A 103 -0.84 13.43 36.27
C GLY A 103 -1.87 13.27 35.15
N GLN A 104 -3.13 13.25 35.55
CA GLN A 104 -4.26 13.06 34.66
C GLN A 104 -5.19 14.28 34.68
N ILE A 105 -5.65 14.70 33.51
CA ILE A 105 -6.72 15.69 33.34
C ILE A 105 -7.88 15.00 32.61
N GLU A 106 -9.01 14.89 33.30
CA GLU A 106 -10.23 14.33 32.71
C GLU A 106 -11.25 15.43 32.48
N THR A 107 -11.68 15.63 31.23
CA THR A 107 -12.76 16.55 30.87
C THR A 107 -13.98 15.77 30.41
N TYR A 108 -15.14 16.15 30.95
CA TYR A 108 -16.40 15.47 30.64
C TYR A 108 -16.89 15.83 29.24
N THR A 109 -17.83 15.02 28.71
CA THR A 109 -18.45 15.28 27.41
C THR A 109 -19.05 16.68 27.35
N GLY A 110 -18.73 17.42 26.29
CA GLY A 110 -19.22 18.76 26.05
C GLY A 110 -18.55 19.84 26.92
N THR A 111 -17.54 19.49 27.73
CA THR A 111 -16.81 20.48 28.54
C THR A 111 -15.49 20.88 27.90
N ASN A 112 -15.07 22.11 28.15
CA ASN A 112 -13.78 22.66 27.76
C ASN A 112 -13.04 23.19 29.01
N LEU A 113 -11.86 22.65 29.30
CA LEU A 113 -10.93 23.21 30.25
C LEU A 113 -9.87 24.01 29.49
N ILE A 114 -9.85 25.33 29.75
CA ILE A 114 -8.84 26.23 29.21
C ILE A 114 -7.77 26.45 30.29
N MET A 115 -6.53 26.09 29.99
CA MET A 115 -5.37 26.25 30.85
C MET A 115 -4.55 27.45 30.39
N ASN A 116 -4.52 28.52 31.22
CA ASN A 116 -3.67 29.72 31.04
C ASN A 116 -2.42 29.65 31.94
N GLY A 117 -2.44 28.82 33.00
CA GLY A 117 -1.27 28.54 33.84
C GLY A 117 -0.33 27.55 33.14
N GLY A 118 0.98 27.70 33.32
CA GLY A 118 1.99 26.84 32.73
C GLY A 118 1.91 25.40 33.25
N ILE A 119 2.35 24.45 32.43
CA ILE A 119 2.58 23.06 32.84
C ILE A 119 4.09 22.84 32.89
N SER A 120 4.61 22.36 34.01
CA SER A 120 6.02 22.08 34.21
C SER A 120 6.25 20.74 34.86
N LYS A 121 7.50 20.29 34.90
CA LYS A 121 7.90 19.02 35.51
C LYS A 121 8.72 19.27 36.77
N MET A 122 8.58 18.42 37.77
CA MET A 122 9.53 18.36 38.86
C MET A 122 10.93 17.98 38.36
N ASN A 123 11.97 18.54 38.96
CA ASN A 123 13.37 18.25 38.60
C ASN A 123 13.77 16.79 38.87
N LYS A 124 13.06 16.10 39.74
CA LYS A 124 13.28 14.69 40.10
C LYS A 124 12.03 13.87 39.84
N GLY A 125 12.19 12.58 39.64
CA GLY A 125 11.12 11.64 39.32
C GLY A 125 11.18 11.14 37.85
N ALA A 126 10.57 9.99 37.61
CA ALA A 126 10.46 9.38 36.28
C ALA A 126 9.03 9.48 35.75
N ASN A 127 8.88 9.33 34.44
CA ASN A 127 7.58 9.27 33.76
C ASN A 127 6.63 10.44 34.12
N ARG A 128 7.13 11.67 34.01
CA ARG A 128 6.35 12.89 34.29
C ARG A 128 5.44 13.19 33.10
N ASP A 129 4.54 12.24 32.84
CA ASP A 129 3.64 12.23 31.71
C ASP A 129 2.34 13.00 32.06
N LEU A 130 1.75 13.59 31.03
CA LEU A 130 0.42 14.15 31.10
C LEU A 130 -0.58 13.23 30.39
N TYR A 131 -1.66 12.84 31.06
CA TYR A 131 -2.71 12.03 30.49
C TYR A 131 -3.99 12.84 30.33
N LYS A 132 -4.47 13.02 29.10
CA LYS A 132 -5.78 13.59 28.81
C LYS A 132 -6.81 12.46 28.70
N LEU A 133 -7.80 12.51 29.58
CA LEU A 133 -8.89 11.55 29.67
C LEU A 133 -10.26 12.22 29.40
N GLY A 134 -11.29 11.39 29.23
CA GLY A 134 -12.66 11.86 28.98
C GLY A 134 -12.82 12.44 27.56
N SER A 135 -14.06 12.63 27.14
CA SER A 135 -14.41 13.02 25.76
C SER A 135 -14.50 14.52 25.52
N GLY A 136 -14.29 15.36 26.55
CA GLY A 136 -14.26 16.82 26.41
C GLY A 136 -12.92 17.32 25.89
N THR A 137 -12.74 18.64 25.89
CA THR A 137 -11.56 19.35 25.37
C THR A 137 -10.66 19.82 26.50
N LEU A 138 -9.36 19.68 26.32
CA LEU A 138 -8.31 20.37 27.05
C LEU A 138 -7.65 21.37 26.10
N GLN A 139 -7.83 22.65 26.35
CA GLN A 139 -7.19 23.72 25.59
C GLN A 139 -6.01 24.27 26.39
N LEU A 140 -4.83 24.30 25.77
CA LEU A 140 -3.59 24.80 26.37
C LEU A 140 -3.22 26.16 25.75
N ASN A 141 -3.39 27.21 26.54
CA ASN A 141 -2.97 28.57 26.19
C ASN A 141 -1.66 28.94 26.91
N CYS A 142 -0.86 27.97 27.27
CA CYS A 142 0.32 28.15 28.10
C CYS A 142 1.45 27.22 27.66
N ALA A 143 2.68 27.55 28.02
CA ALA A 143 3.81 26.64 27.84
C ALA A 143 3.56 25.34 28.61
N ALA A 144 3.87 24.22 27.98
CA ALA A 144 3.66 22.89 28.55
C ALA A 144 4.93 22.04 28.44
N ASP A 145 5.45 21.61 29.59
CA ASP A 145 6.58 20.69 29.70
C ASP A 145 6.16 19.39 30.39
N PHE A 146 6.32 18.28 29.67
CA PHE A 146 6.03 16.91 30.11
C PHE A 146 6.98 15.95 29.41
N ASP A 147 7.09 14.71 29.89
CA ASP A 147 7.90 13.69 29.19
C ASP A 147 7.12 13.20 27.95
N LYS A 148 5.87 12.75 28.14
CA LYS A 148 4.93 12.46 27.05
C LYS A 148 3.53 12.98 27.40
N LEU A 149 2.75 13.31 26.36
CA LEU A 149 1.31 13.57 26.49
C LEU A 149 0.55 12.39 25.88
N TYR A 150 -0.22 11.69 26.68
CA TYR A 150 -1.13 10.63 26.23
C TYR A 150 -2.54 11.18 26.07
N ILE A 151 -3.05 11.18 24.86
CA ILE A 151 -4.45 11.52 24.57
C ILE A 151 -5.24 10.21 24.54
N ASN A 152 -5.84 9.84 25.68
CA ASN A 152 -6.63 8.62 25.83
C ASN A 152 -8.11 8.83 25.49
N GLY A 153 -8.57 10.09 25.43
CA GLY A 153 -9.94 10.45 25.08
C GLY A 153 -10.09 11.92 24.75
N GLY A 154 -11.09 12.27 23.95
CA GLY A 154 -11.47 13.62 23.59
C GLY A 154 -10.44 14.39 22.77
N THR A 155 -10.34 15.68 23.04
CA THR A 155 -9.54 16.62 22.26
C THR A 155 -8.49 17.30 23.12
N VAL A 156 -7.28 17.44 22.61
CA VAL A 156 -6.29 18.43 23.07
C VAL A 156 -6.17 19.50 22.00
N TYR A 157 -6.28 20.73 22.42
CA TYR A 157 -6.11 21.90 21.57
C TYR A 157 -4.88 22.70 22.03
N ASP A 158 -3.85 22.71 21.22
CA ASP A 158 -2.68 23.57 21.37
C ASP A 158 -2.99 24.93 20.73
N PHE A 159 -3.14 25.94 21.55
CA PHE A 159 -3.60 27.25 21.09
C PHE A 159 -2.48 28.17 20.64
N GLN A 160 -1.23 27.86 20.94
CA GLN A 160 -0.07 28.66 20.52
C GLN A 160 0.91 27.84 19.72
N ASP A 161 1.57 28.49 18.76
CA ASP A 161 2.54 27.86 17.88
C ASP A 161 3.69 27.18 18.65
N ALA A 162 4.00 25.93 18.27
CA ALA A 162 5.14 25.16 18.76
C ALA A 162 5.18 24.85 20.28
N HIS A 163 4.06 24.87 20.99
CA HIS A 163 4.00 24.41 22.39
C HIS A 163 4.49 22.98 22.57
N PHE A 164 4.24 22.11 21.60
CA PHE A 164 4.64 20.70 21.66
C PHE A 164 5.95 20.41 20.93
N SER A 165 6.64 21.44 20.47
CA SER A 165 7.92 21.24 19.77
C SER A 165 8.91 20.45 20.63
N GLY A 166 9.50 19.39 20.08
CA GLY A 166 10.38 18.47 20.79
C GLY A 166 9.69 17.47 21.71
N LYS A 167 8.37 17.54 21.86
CA LYS A 167 7.60 16.62 22.70
C LYS A 167 7.10 15.41 21.90
N THR A 168 6.69 14.37 22.65
CA THR A 168 6.00 13.21 22.08
C THR A 168 4.55 13.18 22.53
N ILE A 169 3.65 13.18 21.56
CA ILE A 169 2.20 13.07 21.75
C ILE A 169 1.76 11.67 21.34
N VAL A 170 1.16 10.93 22.26
CA VAL A 170 0.66 9.58 22.03
C VAL A 170 -0.85 9.62 21.83
N LEU A 171 -1.32 9.32 20.62
CA LEU A 171 -2.75 9.23 20.31
C LEU A 171 -3.23 7.84 20.72
N ASN A 172 -3.57 7.67 22.01
CA ASN A 172 -3.78 6.38 22.66
C ASN A 172 -5.26 6.00 22.88
N GLY A 173 -6.17 6.66 22.21
CA GLY A 173 -7.60 6.38 22.28
C GLY A 173 -8.18 5.85 20.97
N SER A 174 -9.51 6.01 20.83
CA SER A 174 -10.24 5.79 19.59
C SER A 174 -10.74 7.15 19.08
N LYS A 175 -10.25 7.57 17.91
CA LYS A 175 -10.58 8.87 17.30
C LYS A 175 -10.31 10.09 18.22
N VAL A 176 -9.26 10.00 19.03
CA VAL A 176 -8.82 11.14 19.83
C VAL A 176 -8.26 12.24 18.92
N VAL A 177 -8.38 13.49 19.33
CA VAL A 177 -8.10 14.62 18.47
C VAL A 177 -6.95 15.47 19.03
N LEU A 178 -5.99 15.77 18.18
CA LEU A 178 -4.98 16.80 18.39
C LEU A 178 -5.25 17.95 17.41
N LEU A 179 -5.58 19.11 17.96
CA LEU A 179 -5.73 20.34 17.20
C LEU A 179 -4.51 21.25 17.45
N ALA A 180 -3.84 21.68 16.40
CA ALA A 180 -2.90 22.78 16.47
C ALA A 180 -3.63 24.11 16.30
N ASN A 181 -3.00 25.20 16.75
CA ASN A 181 -3.55 26.52 16.54
C ASN A 181 -3.61 26.83 15.05
N ASN A 182 -4.78 27.15 14.56
CA ASN A 182 -5.05 27.46 13.17
C ASN A 182 -4.54 28.87 12.80
N SER A 183 -3.32 29.21 13.23
CA SER A 183 -2.65 30.46 12.88
C SER A 183 -2.18 30.41 11.44
N ILE A 184 -2.72 31.27 10.62
CA ILE A 184 -2.53 31.34 9.18
C ILE A 184 -1.10 31.72 8.77
N TYR A 185 -0.28 32.16 9.69
CA TYR A 185 0.98 32.85 9.44
C TYR A 185 2.17 32.33 10.26
N SER A 186 2.05 31.16 10.89
CA SER A 186 3.19 30.57 11.57
C SER A 186 4.25 30.19 10.53
N SER A 187 5.34 30.94 10.49
CA SER A 187 6.54 30.61 9.72
C SER A 187 7.45 29.64 10.49
N ASN A 188 6.96 29.05 11.57
CA ASN A 188 7.74 28.28 12.51
C ASN A 188 7.88 26.82 12.06
N SER A 189 8.92 26.19 12.52
CA SER A 189 9.14 24.76 12.39
C SER A 189 8.70 24.08 13.68
N ASP A 190 7.88 23.03 13.57
CA ASP A 190 7.45 22.20 14.68
C ASP A 190 8.06 20.79 14.56
N ASN A 191 8.73 20.34 15.60
CA ASN A 191 9.32 18.99 15.66
C ASN A 191 8.55 18.06 16.62
N VAL A 192 7.24 18.29 16.75
CA VAL A 192 6.37 17.39 17.53
C VAL A 192 6.44 15.97 17.00
N ASN A 193 6.71 15.03 17.90
CA ASN A 193 6.68 13.61 17.58
C ASN A 193 5.29 13.06 17.89
N ILE A 194 4.72 12.31 16.94
CA ILE A 194 3.41 11.67 17.10
C ILE A 194 3.60 10.16 17.12
N GLU A 195 3.02 9.53 18.12
CA GLU A 195 2.97 8.07 18.25
C GLU A 195 1.51 7.62 18.22
N VAL A 196 1.18 6.65 17.36
CA VAL A 196 -0.16 6.03 17.31
C VAL A 196 -0.01 4.54 17.53
N PRO A 197 -0.25 4.04 18.75
CA PRO A 197 -0.08 2.62 19.06
C PRO A 197 -1.01 1.74 18.24
N LYS A 198 -0.63 0.47 18.07
CA LYS A 198 -1.46 -0.53 17.40
C LYS A 198 -2.86 -0.63 17.99
N GLY A 199 -3.88 -0.67 17.12
CA GLY A 199 -5.29 -0.71 17.53
C GLY A 199 -5.84 0.62 18.05
N LYS A 200 -5.04 1.70 18.04
CA LYS A 200 -5.47 3.05 18.39
C LYS A 200 -5.69 3.90 17.15
N SER A 201 -6.46 4.96 17.31
CA SER A 201 -6.69 5.91 16.21
C SER A 201 -6.74 7.35 16.71
N GLY A 202 -6.18 8.24 15.90
CA GLY A 202 -6.16 9.66 16.19
C GLY A 202 -6.49 10.52 14.97
N ILE A 203 -6.86 11.74 15.25
CA ILE A 203 -7.11 12.79 14.26
C ILE A 203 -6.16 13.94 14.58
N TRP A 204 -5.37 14.34 13.60
CA TRP A 204 -4.46 15.46 13.73
C TRP A 204 -4.84 16.56 12.74
N TYR A 205 -5.01 17.76 13.26
CA TYR A 205 -5.17 18.97 12.49
C TYR A 205 -3.91 19.83 12.68
N PRO A 206 -2.91 19.69 11.81
CA PRO A 206 -1.71 20.51 11.85
C PRO A 206 -2.02 21.94 11.43
N ASP A 207 -1.18 22.88 11.88
CA ASP A 207 -1.24 24.26 11.42
C ASP A 207 -0.84 24.41 9.95
N GLY A 208 -1.42 25.38 9.28
CA GLY A 208 -0.96 25.81 7.97
C GLY A 208 0.35 26.59 8.04
N ARG A 209 1.21 26.46 7.00
CA ARG A 209 2.52 27.11 6.86
C ARG A 209 3.56 26.76 7.93
N CYS A 210 3.36 25.67 8.65
CA CYS A 210 4.32 25.15 9.60
C CYS A 210 5.11 23.98 8.99
N ASP A 211 6.42 24.02 9.15
CA ASP A 211 7.31 22.91 8.73
C ASP A 211 7.32 21.82 9.80
N TYR A 212 6.66 20.69 9.58
CA TYR A 212 6.65 19.59 10.52
C TYR A 212 7.88 18.70 10.33
N THR A 213 8.82 18.79 11.29
CA THR A 213 10.10 18.03 11.27
C THR A 213 10.12 16.86 12.24
N GLY A 214 9.09 16.73 13.08
CA GLY A 214 8.95 15.63 14.04
C GLY A 214 8.65 14.28 13.39
N LYS A 215 8.79 13.22 14.18
CA LYS A 215 8.61 11.84 13.75
C LYS A 215 7.18 11.40 13.91
N LEU A 216 6.73 10.51 13.01
CA LEU A 216 5.53 9.72 13.18
C LEU A 216 5.93 8.26 13.42
N SER A 217 5.37 7.62 14.45
CA SER A 217 5.69 6.25 14.83
C SER A 217 4.46 5.45 15.28
N GLY A 218 4.61 4.12 15.37
CA GLY A 218 3.54 3.20 15.74
C GLY A 218 2.89 2.48 14.57
N GLU A 219 1.79 1.76 14.86
CA GLU A 219 1.08 0.89 13.91
C GLU A 219 -0.43 1.19 13.84
N GLY A 220 -0.89 2.25 14.51
CA GLY A 220 -2.31 2.64 14.55
C GLY A 220 -2.77 3.36 13.29
N THR A 221 -3.94 3.98 13.37
CA THR A 221 -4.52 4.77 12.28
C THR A 221 -4.53 6.25 12.63
N ILE A 222 -4.06 7.09 11.71
CA ILE A 222 -4.10 8.53 11.88
C ILE A 222 -4.80 9.20 10.69
N ASP A 223 -5.79 10.03 11.00
CA ASP A 223 -6.41 10.96 10.07
C ASP A 223 -5.66 12.30 10.16
N ILE A 224 -5.00 12.71 9.09
CA ILE A 224 -4.30 13.99 9.05
C ILE A 224 -5.07 14.93 8.12
N TYR A 225 -5.54 16.04 8.65
CA TYR A 225 -6.29 17.03 7.89
C TYR A 225 -5.38 18.18 7.47
N GLY A 226 -5.09 18.28 6.19
CA GLY A 226 -4.51 19.50 5.63
C GLY A 226 -5.49 20.65 5.77
N THR A 227 -5.18 21.64 6.61
CA THR A 227 -6.17 22.61 7.06
C THR A 227 -6.22 23.88 6.25
N TRP A 228 -5.10 24.42 5.75
CA TRP A 228 -5.24 25.70 5.07
C TRP A 228 -4.28 25.98 3.92
N ILE A 229 -3.03 26.19 4.18
CA ILE A 229 -2.01 26.48 3.17
C ILE A 229 -0.76 25.72 3.57
N ARG A 230 -0.24 24.82 2.72
CA ARG A 230 1.06 24.20 2.89
C ARG A 230 1.33 23.64 4.28
N CYS A 231 1.23 22.35 4.43
CA CYS A 231 1.73 21.63 5.59
C CYS A 231 2.90 20.75 5.13
N PRO A 232 4.13 21.26 5.04
CA PRO A 232 5.26 20.45 4.63
C PRO A 232 5.67 19.50 5.75
N PHE A 233 5.49 18.20 5.50
CA PHE A 233 5.94 17.13 6.38
C PHE A 233 7.38 16.78 5.99
N LYS A 234 8.35 17.25 6.78
CA LYS A 234 9.79 17.08 6.57
C LYS A 234 10.42 16.01 7.45
N GLY A 235 9.69 15.55 8.47
CA GLY A 235 10.16 14.59 9.46
C GLY A 235 10.33 13.17 8.91
N ASP A 236 11.06 12.36 9.66
CA ASP A 236 11.26 10.93 9.36
C ASP A 236 10.07 10.11 9.85
N TRP A 237 9.21 9.68 8.92
CA TRP A 237 8.06 8.82 9.16
C TRP A 237 8.28 7.37 8.66
N SER A 238 9.51 7.02 8.28
CA SER A 238 9.85 5.71 7.70
C SER A 238 9.56 4.52 8.61
N LYS A 239 9.48 4.75 9.92
CA LYS A 239 9.19 3.72 10.92
C LYS A 239 7.70 3.55 11.23
N PHE A 240 6.84 4.41 10.72
CA PHE A 240 5.40 4.25 10.91
C PHE A 240 4.86 3.11 10.03
N ALA A 241 4.23 2.12 10.65
CA ALA A 241 3.72 0.92 9.96
C ALA A 241 2.18 0.83 9.92
N GLY A 242 1.49 1.86 10.41
CA GLY A 242 0.05 1.95 10.47
C GLY A 242 -0.62 2.42 9.17
N THR A 243 -1.74 3.11 9.34
CA THR A 243 -2.49 3.74 8.23
C THR A 243 -2.53 5.25 8.39
N ILE A 244 -2.16 5.97 7.36
CA ILE A 244 -2.30 7.41 7.25
C ILE A 244 -3.45 7.70 6.28
N ASN A 245 -4.51 8.30 6.78
CA ASN A 245 -5.56 8.87 5.97
C ASN A 245 -5.23 10.34 5.72
N ALA A 246 -4.68 10.64 4.56
CA ALA A 246 -4.50 12.02 4.11
C ALA A 246 -5.85 12.60 3.73
N LYS A 247 -6.33 13.57 4.48
CA LYS A 247 -7.64 14.20 4.30
C LYS A 247 -7.48 15.68 4.01
N ARG A 248 -8.30 16.17 3.10
CA ARG A 248 -8.39 17.59 2.83
C ARG A 248 -9.34 18.25 3.84
N GLY A 249 -8.89 19.29 4.55
CA GLY A 249 -9.73 20.09 5.45
C GLY A 249 -10.81 20.86 4.70
N THR A 250 -11.81 21.33 5.42
CA THR A 250 -12.96 22.08 4.86
C THR A 250 -12.72 23.58 4.74
N LYS A 251 -11.67 24.09 5.36
CA LYS A 251 -11.37 25.53 5.35
C LYS A 251 -10.46 25.86 4.15
N ASN A 252 -11.02 26.68 3.28
CA ASN A 252 -10.41 27.41 2.16
C ASN A 252 -9.41 26.71 1.22
N ALA A 253 -9.68 26.89 0.03
CA ALA A 253 -9.48 26.24 -1.22
C ALA A 253 -8.26 26.72 -2.04
N TYR A 254 -7.24 27.30 -1.49
CA TYR A 254 -6.29 28.04 -2.35
C TYR A 254 -4.96 27.36 -2.70
N GLU A 255 -4.57 26.25 -2.06
CA GLU A 255 -3.28 25.58 -2.39
C GLU A 255 -3.26 24.10 -1.99
N PRO A 256 -2.34 23.28 -2.56
CA PRO A 256 -2.15 21.91 -2.11
C PRO A 256 -1.72 21.92 -0.64
N VAL A 257 -2.51 21.24 0.16
CA VAL A 257 -2.44 21.34 1.63
C VAL A 257 -1.71 20.17 2.25
N PHE A 258 -1.32 19.17 1.46
CA PHE A 258 -0.63 17.99 1.97
C PHE A 258 0.66 17.80 1.18
N ASP A 259 1.79 18.14 1.79
CA ASP A 259 3.09 18.15 1.11
C ASP A 259 4.13 17.31 1.86
N PHE A 260 4.50 16.14 1.30
CA PHE A 260 5.63 15.37 1.79
C PHE A 260 6.94 15.89 1.19
N ASN A 261 7.60 16.78 1.92
CA ASN A 261 8.86 17.38 1.52
C ASN A 261 10.06 16.70 2.17
N ASN A 262 10.13 15.37 2.07
CA ASN A 262 11.26 14.59 2.56
C ASN A 262 11.55 13.39 1.65
N THR A 263 12.69 12.73 1.86
CA THR A 263 13.12 11.53 1.13
C THR A 263 12.98 10.25 1.94
N TYR A 264 12.53 10.33 3.20
CA TYR A 264 12.38 9.15 4.06
C TYR A 264 11.21 8.28 3.60
N GLY A 265 10.13 8.92 3.15
CA GLY A 265 8.90 8.23 2.79
C GLY A 265 8.20 7.57 3.97
N ILE A 266 7.25 6.72 3.63
CA ILE A 266 6.44 5.91 4.55
C ILE A 266 6.39 4.44 4.07
N PRO A 267 7.54 3.77 3.90
CA PRO A 267 7.63 2.48 3.20
C PRO A 267 6.89 1.33 3.90
N LEU A 268 6.56 1.49 5.17
CA LEU A 268 5.84 0.48 5.96
C LEU A 268 4.36 0.81 6.15
N ALA A 269 3.93 2.03 5.82
CA ALA A 269 2.57 2.50 6.07
C ALA A 269 1.63 2.25 4.88
N THR A 270 0.34 2.17 5.18
CA THR A 270 -0.72 2.37 4.19
C THR A 270 -1.04 3.85 4.10
N LEU A 271 -0.95 4.43 2.91
CA LEU A 271 -1.42 5.77 2.61
C LEU A 271 -2.78 5.70 1.92
N ASN A 272 -3.78 6.30 2.52
CA ASN A 272 -5.11 6.46 1.93
C ASN A 272 -5.31 7.93 1.54
N VAL A 273 -5.43 8.21 0.24
CA VAL A 273 -5.56 9.57 -0.29
C VAL A 273 -7.02 9.87 -0.57
N ASP A 274 -7.56 10.85 0.16
CA ASP A 274 -8.98 11.29 0.05
C ASP A 274 -9.30 11.77 -1.37
N SER A 275 -10.50 11.42 -1.87
CA SER A 275 -11.02 11.83 -3.18
C SER A 275 -11.12 13.35 -3.39
N ARG A 276 -11.13 14.12 -2.32
CA ARG A 276 -11.13 15.60 -2.37
C ARG A 276 -9.79 16.20 -2.82
N PHE A 277 -8.70 15.41 -2.86
CA PHE A 277 -7.49 15.82 -3.56
C PHE A 277 -7.72 15.70 -5.06
N THR A 278 -7.69 16.82 -5.77
CA THR A 278 -7.95 16.97 -7.20
C THR A 278 -6.70 17.46 -7.93
N LYS A 279 -6.78 17.66 -9.25
CA LYS A 279 -5.66 18.21 -10.03
C LYS A 279 -5.19 19.57 -9.51
N ASP A 280 -6.11 20.41 -9.08
CA ASP A 280 -5.81 21.77 -8.59
C ASP A 280 -5.36 21.79 -7.12
N TYR A 281 -5.69 20.71 -6.38
CA TYR A 281 -5.42 20.58 -4.95
C TYR A 281 -4.88 19.18 -4.66
N ALA A 282 -3.67 18.92 -5.12
CA ALA A 282 -3.07 17.59 -5.07
C ALA A 282 -2.45 17.25 -3.71
N PHE A 283 -2.36 15.97 -3.44
CA PHE A 283 -1.37 15.43 -2.52
C PHE A 283 0.00 15.49 -3.21
N CYS A 284 0.98 16.16 -2.62
CA CYS A 284 2.24 16.48 -3.26
C CYS A 284 3.45 15.79 -2.62
N THR A 285 4.43 15.45 -3.45
CA THR A 285 5.74 14.92 -3.02
C THR A 285 6.88 15.92 -3.23
N ASN A 286 6.57 17.10 -3.72
CA ASN A 286 7.48 18.23 -3.91
C ASN A 286 8.79 17.88 -4.66
N GLY A 287 8.68 17.03 -5.69
CA GLY A 287 9.80 16.56 -6.49
C GLY A 287 10.76 15.59 -5.77
N LYS A 288 10.45 15.15 -4.56
CA LYS A 288 11.27 14.21 -3.79
C LYS A 288 10.97 12.77 -4.16
N ASN A 289 12.00 11.93 -4.20
CA ASN A 289 11.81 10.49 -4.25
C ASN A 289 11.10 10.03 -2.98
N PHE A 290 10.00 9.31 -3.12
CA PHE A 290 9.14 8.99 -1.99
C PHE A 290 8.68 7.54 -2.04
N ALA A 291 8.79 6.83 -0.91
CA ALA A 291 8.36 5.45 -0.78
C ALA A 291 7.06 5.33 0.01
N ILE A 292 6.13 4.50 -0.45
CA ILE A 292 4.83 4.22 0.19
C ILE A 292 4.69 2.70 0.36
N GLY A 293 4.31 2.26 1.57
CA GLY A 293 4.12 0.84 1.86
C GLY A 293 2.96 0.21 1.08
N ALA A 294 1.78 0.81 1.15
CA ALA A 294 0.61 0.48 0.34
C ALA A 294 -0.17 1.76 0.02
N LEU A 295 -0.75 1.86 -1.16
CA LEU A 295 -1.46 3.06 -1.62
C LEU A 295 -2.94 2.73 -1.88
N THR A 296 -3.83 3.48 -1.24
CA THR A 296 -5.29 3.33 -1.34
C THR A 296 -5.99 4.67 -1.51
N GLY A 297 -7.30 4.66 -1.70
CA GLY A 297 -8.08 5.87 -1.92
C GLY A 297 -8.26 6.21 -3.40
N SER A 298 -8.74 7.43 -3.66
CA SER A 298 -9.09 7.88 -5.02
C SER A 298 -8.69 9.33 -5.31
N GLY A 299 -7.82 9.92 -4.48
CA GLY A 299 -7.34 11.27 -4.66
C GLY A 299 -6.25 11.42 -5.73
N TYR A 300 -5.85 12.64 -5.97
CA TYR A 300 -4.83 13.00 -6.97
C TYR A 300 -3.46 13.18 -6.28
N ILE A 301 -2.46 12.48 -6.79
CA ILE A 301 -1.07 12.59 -6.35
C ILE A 301 -0.27 13.32 -7.42
N SER A 302 0.48 14.35 -7.04
CA SER A 302 1.37 15.10 -7.91
C SER A 302 2.82 15.02 -7.44
N ASN A 303 3.75 14.96 -8.39
CA ASN A 303 5.18 15.10 -8.11
C ASN A 303 5.60 16.55 -7.85
N GLY A 304 4.82 17.50 -8.35
CA GLY A 304 5.00 18.93 -8.10
C GLY A 304 4.23 19.36 -6.86
N GLY A 305 4.62 20.48 -6.30
CA GLY A 305 3.85 21.32 -5.41
C GLY A 305 3.96 22.73 -5.94
N ASN A 306 3.48 23.73 -5.23
CA ASN A 306 3.66 25.13 -5.64
C ASN A 306 5.14 25.56 -5.74
N PHE A 307 6.10 24.68 -5.37
CA PHE A 307 7.53 24.99 -5.26
C PHE A 307 8.47 24.08 -6.02
N GLY A 308 7.99 23.09 -6.75
CA GLY A 308 8.88 22.18 -7.46
C GLY A 308 8.25 21.52 -8.66
N SER A 309 8.80 21.76 -9.84
CA SER A 309 8.64 20.91 -11.02
C SER A 309 9.88 20.03 -11.11
N GLY A 310 9.82 18.86 -10.51
CA GLY A 310 10.92 17.90 -10.54
C GLY A 310 10.48 16.58 -11.13
N THR A 311 11.45 15.77 -11.55
CA THR A 311 11.23 14.35 -11.80
C THR A 311 11.53 13.59 -10.52
N ASN A 312 10.53 12.89 -9.97
CA ASN A 312 10.74 12.05 -8.80
C ASN A 312 10.38 10.60 -9.10
N THR A 313 10.87 9.71 -8.26
CA THR A 313 10.46 8.30 -8.23
C THR A 313 9.51 8.08 -7.08
N LEU A 314 8.32 7.58 -7.39
CA LEU A 314 7.34 7.12 -6.41
C LEU A 314 7.42 5.59 -6.33
N THR A 315 7.97 5.08 -5.23
CA THR A 315 8.09 3.63 -5.00
C THR A 315 6.92 3.15 -4.14
N ILE A 316 6.16 2.15 -4.60
CA ILE A 316 4.93 1.69 -3.95
C ILE A 316 4.99 0.19 -3.73
N GLY A 317 4.60 -0.29 -2.54
CA GLY A 317 4.41 -1.71 -2.23
C GLY A 317 5.29 -2.28 -1.11
N GLY A 318 6.13 -1.47 -0.46
CA GLY A 318 7.06 -1.92 0.58
C GLY A 318 6.40 -2.61 1.78
N LYS A 319 5.09 -2.46 1.97
CA LYS A 319 4.32 -3.16 3.01
C LYS A 319 4.06 -4.64 2.69
N ASN A 320 4.32 -5.09 1.46
CA ASN A 320 4.10 -6.46 1.00
C ASN A 320 2.65 -6.97 1.09
N THR A 321 1.67 -6.07 1.07
CA THR A 321 0.24 -6.38 1.11
C THR A 321 -0.43 -6.05 -0.21
N ASN A 322 -1.58 -6.68 -0.47
CA ASN A 322 -2.40 -6.32 -1.63
C ASN A 322 -3.09 -4.97 -1.39
N PHE A 323 -3.19 -4.16 -2.43
CA PHE A 323 -3.85 -2.87 -2.36
C PHE A 323 -4.47 -2.46 -3.70
N GLU A 324 -5.38 -1.50 -3.64
CA GLU A 324 -6.02 -0.88 -4.80
C GLU A 324 -6.01 0.64 -4.64
N PHE A 325 -5.58 1.34 -5.67
CA PHE A 325 -5.66 2.80 -5.75
C PHE A 325 -6.50 3.19 -6.97
N LYS A 326 -7.52 4.02 -6.74
CA LYS A 326 -8.50 4.45 -7.75
C LYS A 326 -8.32 5.89 -8.19
N GLY A 327 -7.34 6.59 -7.62
CA GLY A 327 -7.03 7.98 -7.93
C GLY A 327 -6.13 8.13 -9.16
N SER A 328 -5.37 9.22 -9.20
CA SER A 328 -4.44 9.52 -10.31
C SER A 328 -3.05 9.86 -9.78
N ILE A 329 -2.02 9.37 -10.47
CA ILE A 329 -0.60 9.68 -10.19
C ILE A 329 -0.05 10.47 -11.36
N ASN A 330 0.47 11.66 -11.08
CA ASN A 330 0.93 12.61 -12.09
C ASN A 330 2.42 12.95 -11.95
N GLY A 331 3.14 12.94 -13.06
CA GLY A 331 4.48 13.48 -13.22
C GLY A 331 5.62 12.62 -12.66
N SER A 332 5.32 11.53 -11.94
CA SER A 332 6.32 10.66 -11.29
C SER A 332 6.74 9.48 -12.18
N TYR A 333 8.00 9.02 -12.01
CA TYR A 333 8.36 7.65 -12.33
C TYR A 333 7.81 6.74 -11.24
N VAL A 334 6.98 5.77 -11.60
CA VAL A 334 6.35 4.87 -10.64
C VAL A 334 7.10 3.54 -10.62
N VAL A 335 7.47 3.09 -9.43
CA VAL A 335 8.10 1.79 -9.20
C VAL A 335 7.21 0.96 -8.28
N LYS A 336 6.69 -0.16 -8.79
CA LYS A 336 6.06 -1.18 -7.95
C LYS A 336 7.14 -2.10 -7.40
N ASN A 337 7.20 -2.16 -6.07
CA ASN A 337 8.11 -2.99 -5.31
C ASN A 337 7.34 -3.86 -4.30
N GLY A 338 8.02 -4.85 -3.67
CA GLY A 338 7.42 -5.74 -2.69
C GLY A 338 6.42 -6.76 -3.26
N THR A 339 6.17 -7.83 -2.50
CA THR A 339 5.49 -9.05 -2.97
C THR A 339 3.97 -8.93 -3.16
N GLY A 340 3.33 -7.87 -2.63
CA GLY A 340 1.90 -7.65 -2.75
C GLY A 340 1.42 -7.33 -4.18
N ILE A 341 0.12 -7.44 -4.40
CA ILE A 341 -0.54 -7.13 -5.67
C ILE A 341 -1.12 -5.72 -5.62
N TRP A 342 -0.73 -4.88 -6.57
CA TRP A 342 -1.42 -3.63 -6.84
C TRP A 342 -2.48 -3.83 -7.90
N THR A 343 -3.75 -3.72 -7.53
CA THR A 343 -4.87 -3.79 -8.46
C THR A 343 -5.19 -2.40 -9.02
N ILE A 344 -5.28 -2.30 -10.35
CA ILE A 344 -5.70 -1.12 -11.09
C ILE A 344 -7.03 -1.45 -11.76
N SER A 345 -8.13 -0.94 -11.19
CA SER A 345 -9.49 -1.14 -11.69
C SER A 345 -10.11 0.13 -12.30
N THR A 346 -9.44 1.26 -12.17
CA THR A 346 -9.91 2.57 -12.64
C THR A 346 -9.03 3.06 -13.79
N GLU A 347 -9.64 3.66 -14.80
CA GLU A 347 -8.95 4.33 -15.88
C GLU A 347 -8.21 5.56 -15.37
N GLY A 348 -7.08 5.88 -16.01
CA GLY A 348 -6.35 7.11 -15.74
C GLY A 348 -5.46 7.12 -14.51
N VAL A 349 -5.38 6.02 -13.73
CA VAL A 349 -4.51 5.97 -12.53
C VAL A 349 -3.07 6.36 -12.85
N LEU A 350 -2.55 5.92 -13.98
CA LEU A 350 -1.18 6.20 -14.44
C LEU A 350 -1.13 7.08 -15.70
N ALA A 351 -2.24 7.72 -16.07
CA ALA A 351 -2.35 8.46 -17.32
C ALA A 351 -1.25 9.51 -17.52
N ASN A 352 -0.86 10.17 -16.45
CA ASN A 352 0.15 11.23 -16.46
C ASN A 352 1.45 10.82 -15.74
N ALA A 353 1.62 9.56 -15.36
CA ALA A 353 2.89 9.04 -14.85
C ALA A 353 3.92 8.98 -15.98
N LYS A 354 5.20 9.20 -15.66
CA LYS A 354 6.28 9.16 -16.66
C LYS A 354 6.67 7.75 -17.08
N SER A 355 6.64 6.81 -16.15
CA SER A 355 6.85 5.39 -16.42
C SER A 355 6.27 4.53 -15.31
N LEU A 356 6.02 3.26 -15.59
CA LEU A 356 5.79 2.23 -14.59
C LEU A 356 6.87 1.15 -14.72
N LYS A 357 7.54 0.86 -13.61
CA LYS A 357 8.48 -0.25 -13.51
C LYS A 357 7.98 -1.21 -12.44
N ILE A 358 7.79 -2.49 -12.79
CA ILE A 358 7.38 -3.55 -11.87
C ILE A 358 8.62 -4.38 -11.55
N LEU A 359 9.10 -4.31 -10.31
CA LEU A 359 10.33 -4.99 -9.86
C LEU A 359 10.04 -6.28 -9.11
N ASP A 360 8.94 -6.30 -8.34
CA ASP A 360 8.56 -7.42 -7.50
C ASP A 360 7.05 -7.45 -7.26
N GLY A 361 6.50 -8.63 -6.91
CA GLY A 361 5.08 -8.86 -6.79
C GLY A 361 4.33 -8.61 -8.09
N ALA A 362 3.10 -8.11 -8.04
CA ALA A 362 2.32 -7.95 -9.26
C ALA A 362 1.60 -6.59 -9.37
N VAL A 363 1.43 -6.16 -10.61
CA VAL A 363 0.39 -5.21 -11.01
C VAL A 363 -0.69 -5.98 -11.74
N LYS A 364 -1.93 -5.92 -11.21
CA LYS A 364 -3.10 -6.57 -11.81
C LYS A 364 -3.97 -5.53 -12.49
N LEU A 365 -4.08 -5.61 -13.80
CA LEU A 365 -5.07 -4.86 -14.56
C LEU A 365 -6.43 -5.54 -14.40
N ASN A 366 -7.45 -4.79 -14.01
CA ASN A 366 -8.79 -5.33 -13.73
C ASN A 366 -9.88 -4.53 -14.42
N LYS A 367 -9.66 -4.16 -15.68
CA LYS A 367 -10.68 -3.48 -16.49
C LYS A 367 -10.51 -3.81 -17.96
N ALA A 368 -11.55 -4.43 -18.51
CA ALA A 368 -11.67 -4.70 -19.93
C ALA A 368 -12.35 -3.55 -20.68
N ALA A 369 -12.28 -2.30 -20.22
CA ALA A 369 -12.96 -1.20 -20.86
C ALA A 369 -12.43 -0.93 -22.25
N ALA A 370 -13.36 -0.71 -23.15
CA ALA A 370 -13.17 -0.54 -24.60
C ALA A 370 -12.56 0.82 -25.01
N THR A 371 -12.13 1.65 -24.08
CA THR A 371 -11.58 2.96 -24.39
C THR A 371 -10.13 3.09 -23.97
N ALA A 372 -9.34 3.54 -24.88
CA ALA A 372 -7.90 3.67 -24.92
C ALA A 372 -7.25 4.61 -23.88
N SER A 373 -7.85 4.85 -22.74
CA SER A 373 -7.37 5.88 -21.84
C SER A 373 -6.60 5.37 -20.61
N MET A 374 -6.07 4.14 -20.61
CA MET A 374 -4.80 3.98 -19.96
C MET A 374 -3.76 4.64 -20.87
N THR A 375 -3.73 5.95 -20.90
CA THR A 375 -2.53 6.68 -21.25
C THR A 375 -1.53 6.39 -20.14
N ALA A 376 -1.17 5.12 -20.07
CA ALA A 376 -0.05 4.67 -19.31
C ALA A 376 1.19 5.40 -19.81
N PRO A 377 2.22 5.49 -18.96
CA PRO A 377 3.49 6.09 -19.35
C PRO A 377 3.96 5.48 -20.65
N THR A 378 4.74 6.22 -21.39
CA THR A 378 5.23 5.89 -22.73
C THR A 378 5.81 4.48 -22.82
N VAL A 379 6.33 3.92 -21.72
CA VAL A 379 6.81 2.53 -21.64
C VAL A 379 6.62 1.95 -20.24
N LEU A 380 6.15 0.71 -20.20
CA LEU A 380 6.07 -0.12 -19.01
C LEU A 380 7.23 -1.12 -19.01
N TYR A 381 7.92 -1.24 -17.87
CA TYR A 381 9.01 -2.20 -17.66
C TYR A 381 8.57 -3.25 -16.64
N VAL A 382 8.74 -4.53 -16.96
CA VAL A 382 8.51 -5.66 -16.05
C VAL A 382 9.83 -6.42 -15.94
N GLN A 383 10.38 -6.54 -14.74
CA GLN A 383 11.71 -7.12 -14.53
C GLN A 383 11.86 -7.73 -13.12
N GLY A 384 12.97 -8.44 -12.89
CA GLY A 384 13.25 -9.04 -11.59
C GLY A 384 12.28 -10.19 -11.29
N SER A 385 11.47 -10.07 -10.23
CA SER A 385 10.35 -10.97 -9.92
C SER A 385 8.98 -10.33 -10.12
N GLY A 386 8.96 -9.20 -10.84
CA GLY A 386 7.74 -8.44 -11.11
C GLY A 386 6.83 -9.12 -12.13
N GLU A 387 5.53 -9.02 -11.91
CA GLU A 387 4.51 -9.59 -12.80
C GLU A 387 3.50 -8.52 -13.22
N LEU A 388 3.20 -8.46 -14.52
CA LEU A 388 2.02 -7.79 -15.04
C LEU A 388 0.98 -8.84 -15.40
N ARG A 389 -0.21 -8.75 -14.82
CA ARG A 389 -1.29 -9.70 -15.03
C ARG A 389 -2.64 -9.04 -15.24
N GLY A 390 -3.63 -9.84 -15.62
CA GLY A 390 -5.03 -9.42 -15.67
C GLY A 390 -5.54 -9.10 -17.05
N VAL A 391 -6.53 -8.21 -17.10
CA VAL A 391 -7.26 -7.79 -18.30
C VAL A 391 -7.24 -6.27 -18.37
N GLY A 392 -6.75 -5.71 -19.48
CA GLY A 392 -6.66 -4.25 -19.61
C GLY A 392 -5.77 -3.80 -20.77
N TYR A 393 -5.40 -2.52 -20.74
CA TYR A 393 -4.62 -1.87 -21.78
C TYR A 393 -3.26 -1.39 -21.26
N SER A 394 -2.24 -1.47 -22.10
CA SER A 394 -0.92 -0.87 -21.91
C SER A 394 -0.47 -0.21 -23.22
N LEU A 395 0.36 0.85 -23.16
CA LEU A 395 0.91 1.45 -24.39
C LEU A 395 1.93 0.54 -25.03
N GLY A 396 3.04 0.27 -24.37
CA GLY A 396 4.08 -0.65 -24.81
C GLY A 396 4.68 -1.36 -23.61
N ILE A 397 5.26 -2.52 -23.81
CA ILE A 397 5.84 -3.33 -22.72
C ILE A 397 7.26 -3.74 -23.09
N ASN A 398 8.21 -3.45 -22.19
CA ASN A 398 9.52 -4.08 -22.14
C ASN A 398 9.53 -5.11 -21.02
N LEU A 399 9.51 -6.38 -21.37
CA LEU A 399 9.56 -7.52 -20.49
C LEU A 399 11.01 -7.98 -20.37
N LEU A 400 11.68 -7.53 -19.32
CA LEU A 400 13.10 -7.77 -19.08
C LEU A 400 13.33 -9.07 -18.32
N LYS A 401 14.60 -9.45 -18.13
CA LYS A 401 14.99 -10.67 -17.42
C LYS A 401 14.28 -10.80 -16.06
N GLY A 402 13.70 -11.98 -15.81
CA GLY A 402 12.93 -12.31 -14.61
C GLY A 402 11.49 -11.77 -14.60
N GLY A 403 11.17 -10.79 -15.45
CA GLY A 403 9.82 -10.24 -15.56
C GLY A 403 8.82 -11.25 -16.12
N ILE A 404 7.57 -11.16 -15.63
CA ILE A 404 6.49 -12.09 -15.96
C ILE A 404 5.31 -11.32 -16.56
N LEU A 405 4.81 -11.78 -17.68
CA LEU A 405 3.59 -11.27 -18.32
C LEU A 405 2.54 -12.39 -18.36
N ARG A 406 1.39 -12.12 -17.73
CA ARG A 406 0.33 -13.12 -17.58
C ARG A 406 -1.04 -12.49 -17.90
N PRO A 407 -1.54 -12.57 -19.13
CA PRO A 407 -2.90 -12.17 -19.44
C PRO A 407 -3.92 -13.06 -18.70
N GLY A 408 -5.12 -12.53 -18.43
CA GLY A 408 -6.16 -13.21 -17.68
C GLY A 408 -6.16 -12.90 -16.19
N SER A 409 -7.29 -13.17 -15.53
CA SER A 409 -7.59 -12.54 -14.23
C SER A 409 -7.11 -13.31 -13.00
N ASN A 410 -6.72 -14.60 -13.08
CA ASN A 410 -6.50 -15.39 -11.87
C ASN A 410 -5.26 -16.27 -11.86
N LEU A 411 -4.97 -16.76 -10.65
CA LEU A 411 -3.87 -17.65 -10.29
C LEU A 411 -3.86 -18.96 -11.09
N PRO A 412 -2.72 -19.66 -11.17
CA PRO A 412 -2.55 -20.89 -11.94
C PRO A 412 -3.55 -22.01 -11.60
N THR A 413 -4.23 -21.93 -10.48
CA THR A 413 -5.13 -22.96 -9.93
C THR A 413 -6.62 -22.71 -10.14
N ALA A 414 -7.05 -21.54 -10.61
CA ALA A 414 -8.47 -21.22 -10.76
C ALA A 414 -9.00 -21.62 -12.14
N GLN A 415 -9.77 -22.65 -12.17
CA GLN A 415 -10.15 -23.41 -13.35
C GLN A 415 -11.19 -22.76 -14.29
N THR A 416 -11.80 -21.64 -13.96
CA THR A 416 -13.00 -21.18 -14.70
C THR A 416 -12.97 -19.73 -15.20
N SER A 417 -11.96 -18.93 -14.91
CA SER A 417 -11.99 -17.48 -15.21
C SER A 417 -10.69 -16.87 -15.74
N ASN A 418 -9.79 -17.66 -16.29
CA ASN A 418 -8.50 -17.17 -16.80
C ASN A 418 -8.57 -16.61 -18.23
N ALA A 419 -9.76 -16.49 -18.79
CA ALA A 419 -9.94 -15.83 -20.07
C ALA A 419 -9.70 -14.32 -19.93
N GLY A 420 -8.96 -13.75 -20.86
CA GLY A 420 -8.79 -12.31 -20.91
C GLY A 420 -7.58 -11.85 -21.69
N VAL A 421 -7.61 -10.59 -22.08
CA VAL A 421 -6.64 -10.01 -23.00
C VAL A 421 -5.92 -8.85 -22.33
N ILE A 422 -4.58 -8.85 -22.41
CA ILE A 422 -3.82 -7.63 -22.24
C ILE A 422 -3.62 -7.01 -23.63
N ASN A 423 -4.21 -5.84 -23.83
CA ASN A 423 -4.07 -5.07 -25.06
C ASN A 423 -2.86 -4.14 -24.94
N ILE A 424 -1.87 -4.37 -25.79
CA ILE A 424 -0.65 -3.56 -25.91
C ILE A 424 -0.78 -2.74 -27.18
N GLN A 425 -0.99 -1.44 -27.06
CA GLN A 425 -1.31 -0.57 -28.20
C GLN A 425 -0.13 -0.38 -29.16
N LYS A 426 1.11 -0.46 -28.64
CA LYS A 426 2.36 -0.33 -29.40
C LYS A 426 3.11 -1.65 -29.41
N ASN A 427 4.40 -1.62 -29.16
CA ASN A 427 5.27 -2.79 -29.25
C ASN A 427 5.35 -3.58 -27.92
N LEU A 428 5.55 -4.88 -28.07
CA LEU A 428 5.98 -5.79 -27.01
C LEU A 428 7.42 -6.24 -27.31
N VAL A 429 8.31 -6.02 -26.33
CA VAL A 429 9.68 -6.56 -26.41
C VAL A 429 9.92 -7.44 -25.20
N ALA A 430 10.02 -8.74 -25.42
CA ALA A 430 10.35 -9.73 -24.39
C ALA A 430 11.81 -10.19 -24.59
N TYR A 431 12.64 -9.88 -23.60
CA TYR A 431 14.07 -10.22 -23.61
C TYR A 431 14.32 -11.63 -23.10
N ASP A 432 15.51 -12.17 -23.38
CA ASP A 432 15.92 -13.45 -22.81
C ASP A 432 15.85 -13.47 -21.28
N GLY A 433 15.40 -14.61 -20.72
CA GLY A 433 15.15 -14.75 -19.28
C GLY A 433 13.87 -14.12 -18.77
N SER A 434 13.01 -13.57 -19.64
CA SER A 434 11.65 -13.17 -19.31
C SER A 434 10.66 -14.30 -19.57
N SER A 435 9.43 -14.17 -19.04
CA SER A 435 8.40 -15.22 -19.10
C SER A 435 7.03 -14.67 -19.51
N ILE A 436 6.39 -15.35 -20.46
CA ILE A 436 5.00 -15.10 -20.87
C ILE A 436 4.18 -16.35 -20.58
N TYR A 437 3.12 -16.21 -19.79
CA TYR A 437 2.23 -17.31 -19.41
C TYR A 437 0.88 -17.15 -20.08
N VAL A 438 0.46 -18.16 -20.83
CA VAL A 438 -0.85 -18.21 -21.49
C VAL A 438 -1.60 -19.47 -21.02
N ASN A 439 -2.90 -19.34 -20.79
CA ASN A 439 -3.73 -20.46 -20.35
C ASN A 439 -4.99 -20.56 -21.22
N LYS A 440 -5.27 -21.76 -21.73
CA LYS A 440 -6.53 -22.09 -22.41
C LYS A 440 -7.48 -22.75 -21.41
N ALA A 441 -8.44 -22.00 -20.90
CA ALA A 441 -9.35 -22.46 -19.85
C ALA A 441 -10.54 -23.27 -20.37
N LYS A 442 -11.00 -23.00 -21.61
CA LYS A 442 -12.15 -23.67 -22.26
C LYS A 442 -11.91 -23.81 -23.76
N ALA A 443 -12.65 -24.73 -24.39
CA ALA A 443 -12.81 -24.75 -25.84
C ALA A 443 -13.33 -23.41 -26.39
N ASP A 444 -13.28 -23.23 -27.70
CA ASP A 444 -13.54 -21.96 -28.41
C ASP A 444 -14.94 -21.32 -28.22
N SER A 445 -15.67 -21.70 -27.17
CA SER A 445 -16.91 -21.04 -26.79
C SER A 445 -16.64 -19.66 -26.25
N LEU A 446 -17.35 -18.68 -26.77
CA LEU A 446 -17.34 -17.30 -26.28
C LEU A 446 -17.73 -17.26 -24.79
N VAL A 447 -16.81 -16.87 -23.95
CA VAL A 447 -17.06 -16.66 -22.52
C VAL A 447 -17.49 -15.20 -22.33
N VAL A 448 -18.67 -15.00 -21.73
CA VAL A 448 -19.11 -13.66 -21.34
C VAL A 448 -18.28 -13.23 -20.12
N ASN A 449 -17.54 -12.15 -20.26
CA ASN A 449 -16.82 -11.56 -19.13
C ASN A 449 -17.84 -11.01 -18.13
N ALA A 450 -17.85 -11.52 -16.91
CA ALA A 450 -18.82 -11.14 -15.87
C ALA A 450 -18.76 -9.63 -15.49
N TYR A 451 -17.64 -8.96 -15.77
CA TYR A 451 -17.47 -7.54 -15.45
C TYR A 451 -17.86 -6.60 -16.60
N THR A 452 -17.73 -7.02 -17.84
CA THR A 452 -17.89 -6.13 -19.00
C THR A 452 -19.04 -6.53 -19.92
N GLY A 453 -19.66 -7.69 -19.70
CA GLY A 453 -20.64 -8.26 -20.61
C GLY A 453 -20.09 -8.61 -21.99
N SER A 454 -18.78 -8.35 -22.24
CA SER A 454 -18.15 -8.66 -23.54
C SER A 454 -17.90 -10.15 -23.68
N LYS A 455 -18.17 -10.68 -24.86
CA LYS A 455 -17.85 -12.04 -25.23
C LYS A 455 -16.36 -12.13 -25.58
N SER A 456 -15.59 -12.98 -24.90
CA SER A 456 -14.18 -13.26 -25.21
C SER A 456 -13.97 -14.73 -25.46
N LEU A 457 -12.94 -15.06 -26.25
CA LEU A 457 -12.50 -16.44 -26.43
C LEU A 457 -12.12 -17.05 -25.06
N GLY A 458 -12.35 -18.35 -24.89
CA GLY A 458 -12.15 -19.07 -23.62
C GLY A 458 -10.70 -19.19 -23.16
N TRP A 459 -9.81 -18.32 -23.61
CA TRP A 459 -8.40 -18.30 -23.26
C TRP A 459 -7.85 -16.88 -22.97
N ALA A 460 -6.68 -16.85 -22.37
CA ALA A 460 -5.90 -15.64 -22.13
C ALA A 460 -4.81 -15.48 -23.21
N TYR A 461 -4.67 -14.30 -23.81
CA TYR A 461 -3.65 -13.99 -24.80
C TYR A 461 -3.26 -12.52 -24.81
N LEU A 462 -2.23 -12.18 -25.56
CA LEU A 462 -1.74 -10.81 -25.75
C LEU A 462 -2.22 -10.28 -27.10
N LYS A 463 -2.82 -9.08 -27.10
CA LYS A 463 -3.11 -8.37 -28.34
C LYS A 463 -2.12 -7.22 -28.49
N VAL A 464 -1.33 -7.22 -29.56
CA VAL A 464 -0.25 -6.25 -29.80
C VAL A 464 -0.58 -5.45 -31.05
N GLY A 465 -0.74 -4.13 -30.89
CA GLY A 465 -1.06 -3.21 -31.98
C GLY A 465 0.15 -2.80 -32.84
N GLY A 466 1.37 -3.02 -32.36
CA GLY A 466 2.63 -2.85 -33.10
C GLY A 466 3.33 -4.17 -33.34
N ASN A 467 4.66 -4.20 -33.17
CA ASN A 467 5.49 -5.38 -33.34
C ASN A 467 5.70 -6.12 -32.02
N ALA A 468 5.89 -7.44 -32.10
CA ALA A 468 6.23 -8.31 -30.96
C ALA A 468 7.61 -8.95 -31.20
N ALA A 469 8.63 -8.50 -30.46
CA ALA A 469 9.96 -9.12 -30.44
C ALA A 469 10.06 -10.04 -29.22
N LEU A 470 10.10 -11.37 -29.44
CA LEU A 470 9.95 -12.37 -28.38
C LEU A 470 11.21 -13.25 -28.29
N ASN A 471 12.01 -13.03 -27.23
CA ASN A 471 13.21 -13.83 -26.93
C ASN A 471 13.13 -14.54 -25.57
N GLY A 472 12.04 -14.33 -24.82
CA GLY A 472 11.78 -14.99 -23.54
C GLY A 472 11.22 -16.40 -23.66
N THR A 473 10.83 -16.98 -22.53
CA THR A 473 10.16 -18.27 -22.47
C THR A 473 8.64 -18.09 -22.48
N ILE A 474 7.97 -18.81 -23.35
CA ILE A 474 6.51 -18.84 -23.48
C ILE A 474 6.01 -20.12 -22.83
N TYR A 475 5.21 -19.97 -21.78
CA TYR A 475 4.56 -21.05 -21.06
C TYR A 475 3.11 -21.14 -21.53
N VAL A 476 2.72 -22.32 -22.02
CA VAL A 476 1.33 -22.61 -22.39
C VAL A 476 0.79 -23.69 -21.48
N THR A 477 -0.28 -23.39 -20.80
CA THR A 477 -1.03 -24.35 -19.97
C THR A 477 -2.48 -24.40 -20.42
N TYR A 478 -3.17 -25.49 -20.09
CA TYR A 478 -4.60 -25.64 -20.36
C TYR A 478 -5.32 -26.35 -19.22
N ASN A 479 -6.63 -26.12 -19.14
CA ASN A 479 -7.50 -26.82 -18.22
C ASN A 479 -8.12 -28.06 -18.91
N ALA A 480 -7.68 -29.23 -18.53
CA ALA A 480 -8.16 -30.49 -19.08
C ALA A 480 -9.68 -30.75 -18.86
N ASN A 481 -10.27 -30.13 -17.83
CA ASN A 481 -11.72 -30.21 -17.59
C ASN A 481 -12.53 -29.21 -18.45
N GLY A 482 -11.88 -28.25 -19.08
CA GLY A 482 -12.51 -27.21 -19.89
C GLY A 482 -12.23 -27.32 -21.39
N TRP A 483 -11.16 -27.98 -21.76
CA TRP A 483 -10.73 -28.16 -23.14
C TRP A 483 -10.03 -29.52 -23.31
N THR A 484 -10.54 -30.33 -24.23
CA THR A 484 -9.92 -31.56 -24.66
C THR A 484 -9.19 -31.29 -25.97
N PRO A 485 -7.84 -31.28 -25.98
CA PRO A 485 -7.08 -30.99 -27.18
C PRO A 485 -7.31 -32.06 -28.27
N ALA A 486 -7.48 -31.63 -29.51
CA ALA A 486 -7.58 -32.45 -30.69
C ALA A 486 -6.59 -31.96 -31.77
N GLU A 487 -6.22 -32.82 -32.71
CA GLU A 487 -5.39 -32.45 -33.87
C GLU A 487 -6.03 -31.29 -34.64
N GLY A 488 -5.22 -30.26 -34.97
CA GLY A 488 -5.65 -29.06 -35.64
C GLY A 488 -6.14 -27.93 -34.70
N ASP A 489 -6.35 -28.23 -33.41
CA ASP A 489 -6.60 -27.19 -32.41
C ASP A 489 -5.38 -26.28 -32.23
N TYR A 490 -5.61 -25.11 -31.65
CA TYR A 490 -4.51 -24.17 -31.37
C TYR A 490 -4.72 -23.39 -30.08
N VAL A 491 -3.62 -22.86 -29.56
CA VAL A 491 -3.61 -21.83 -28.50
C VAL A 491 -2.98 -20.56 -29.06
N ARG A 492 -3.76 -19.49 -29.07
CA ARG A 492 -3.25 -18.15 -29.42
C ARG A 492 -2.47 -17.60 -28.25
N VAL A 493 -1.23 -17.24 -28.48
CA VAL A 493 -0.35 -16.58 -27.50
C VAL A 493 -0.35 -15.07 -27.73
N VAL A 494 -0.18 -14.68 -29.01
CA VAL A 494 -0.09 -13.28 -29.42
C VAL A 494 -0.98 -13.07 -30.65
N ASP A 495 -1.83 -12.06 -30.60
CA ASP A 495 -2.50 -11.47 -31.76
C ASP A 495 -1.80 -10.18 -32.08
N CYS A 496 -0.98 -10.16 -33.15
CA CYS A 496 -0.08 -9.05 -33.46
C CYS A 496 -0.49 -8.40 -34.78
N ALA A 497 -0.71 -7.07 -34.75
CA ALA A 497 -1.02 -6.32 -35.97
C ALA A 497 0.22 -6.08 -36.85
N GLY A 498 1.41 -6.07 -36.27
CA GLY A 498 2.69 -5.96 -36.96
C GLY A 498 3.38 -7.33 -37.11
N THR A 499 4.70 -7.32 -36.99
CA THR A 499 5.52 -8.55 -37.12
C THR A 499 5.80 -9.19 -35.77
N ILE A 500 5.81 -10.52 -35.74
CA ILE A 500 6.34 -11.30 -34.63
C ILE A 500 7.76 -11.74 -35.02
N SER A 501 8.72 -11.48 -34.13
CA SER A 501 10.13 -11.78 -34.37
C SER A 501 10.81 -12.30 -33.10
N GLY A 502 12.05 -12.78 -33.24
CA GLY A 502 12.86 -13.27 -32.12
C GLY A 502 13.03 -14.78 -32.12
N THR A 503 13.55 -15.30 -31.00
CA THR A 503 13.85 -16.73 -30.80
C THR A 503 13.23 -17.20 -29.48
N PRO A 504 11.89 -17.26 -29.38
CA PRO A 504 11.22 -17.66 -28.15
C PRO A 504 11.56 -19.12 -27.80
N LYS A 505 11.68 -19.39 -26.50
CA LYS A 505 11.71 -20.72 -25.93
C LYS A 505 10.30 -21.12 -25.54
N PHE A 506 9.95 -22.41 -25.66
CA PHE A 506 8.63 -22.89 -25.31
C PHE A 506 8.70 -23.90 -24.18
N ASP A 507 7.85 -23.69 -23.17
CA ASP A 507 7.55 -24.65 -22.10
C ASP A 507 6.03 -24.90 -22.15
N LEU A 508 5.66 -26.02 -22.76
CA LEU A 508 4.29 -26.33 -23.11
C LEU A 508 3.81 -27.53 -22.30
N GLN A 509 2.68 -27.38 -21.60
CA GLN A 509 2.07 -28.45 -20.83
C GLN A 509 1.86 -29.68 -21.73
N ALA A 510 2.23 -30.85 -21.24
CA ALA A 510 2.07 -32.09 -21.99
C ALA A 510 0.62 -32.31 -22.46
N LEU A 511 0.45 -32.71 -23.71
CA LEU A 511 -0.84 -33.07 -24.29
C LEU A 511 -1.16 -34.55 -23.99
N PRO A 512 -2.41 -34.98 -24.17
CA PRO A 512 -2.78 -36.41 -24.16
C PRO A 512 -1.94 -37.26 -25.10
N ALA A 513 -1.83 -38.53 -24.80
CA ALA A 513 -1.06 -39.47 -25.60
C ALA A 513 -1.47 -39.43 -27.09
N GLY A 514 -0.50 -39.41 -27.99
CA GLY A 514 -0.71 -39.31 -29.43
C GLY A 514 -0.76 -37.87 -29.97
N LEU A 515 -0.76 -36.86 -29.09
CA LEU A 515 -0.74 -35.45 -29.49
C LEU A 515 0.57 -34.74 -29.06
N GLY A 516 0.99 -33.76 -29.84
CA GLY A 516 2.16 -32.93 -29.61
C GLY A 516 1.91 -31.47 -29.99
N TRP A 517 2.76 -30.57 -29.53
CA TRP A 517 2.69 -29.18 -29.92
C TRP A 517 3.53 -28.90 -31.17
N ASP A 518 2.98 -28.13 -32.11
CA ASP A 518 3.67 -27.59 -33.27
C ASP A 518 3.81 -26.08 -33.15
N THR A 519 5.05 -25.59 -33.05
CA THR A 519 5.43 -24.17 -32.93
C THR A 519 5.93 -23.59 -34.25
N SER A 520 5.92 -24.33 -35.35
CA SER A 520 6.55 -23.96 -36.63
C SER A 520 5.98 -22.68 -37.24
N LYS A 521 4.69 -22.40 -36.99
CA LYS A 521 3.99 -21.20 -37.48
C LYS A 521 3.91 -20.06 -36.46
N PHE A 522 4.56 -20.19 -35.30
CA PHE A 522 4.41 -19.22 -34.22
C PHE A 522 4.81 -17.80 -34.62
N LEU A 523 5.93 -17.63 -35.32
CA LEU A 523 6.40 -16.32 -35.75
C LEU A 523 5.54 -15.67 -36.85
N THR A 524 4.70 -16.42 -37.52
CA THR A 524 3.79 -15.91 -38.56
C THR A 524 2.37 -15.67 -38.05
N GLU A 525 1.88 -16.52 -37.14
CA GLU A 525 0.48 -16.54 -36.73
C GLU A 525 0.25 -16.24 -35.24
N GLY A 526 1.30 -16.26 -34.41
CA GLY A 526 1.23 -16.04 -32.96
C GLY A 526 0.50 -17.15 -32.19
N VAL A 527 0.43 -18.36 -32.78
CA VAL A 527 -0.28 -19.51 -32.21
C VAL A 527 0.66 -20.72 -32.10
N VAL A 528 0.34 -21.62 -31.17
CA VAL A 528 0.90 -22.95 -31.10
C VAL A 528 -0.21 -23.94 -31.43
N TYR A 529 0.05 -24.86 -32.32
CA TYR A 529 -0.93 -25.84 -32.79
C TYR A 529 -0.80 -27.18 -32.05
N VAL A 530 -1.91 -27.90 -31.97
CA VAL A 530 -1.94 -29.30 -31.57
C VAL A 530 -1.78 -30.16 -32.83
N ALA A 531 -0.74 -30.94 -32.86
CA ALA A 531 -0.46 -31.86 -33.96
C ALA A 531 -0.42 -33.32 -33.45
N ASN A 532 -0.47 -34.26 -34.34
CA ASN A 532 -0.19 -35.65 -33.99
C ASN A 532 1.24 -35.78 -33.46
N ALA A 533 1.42 -36.33 -32.25
CA ALA A 533 2.74 -36.61 -31.66
C ALA A 533 3.48 -37.76 -32.34
N THR A 534 2.77 -38.54 -33.09
CA THR A 534 3.37 -39.45 -34.03
C THR A 534 3.99 -38.58 -35.13
N GLY A 535 5.19 -38.08 -34.88
CA GLY A 535 6.03 -37.38 -35.86
C GLY A 535 6.51 -38.30 -37.00
N ILE A 536 5.71 -39.24 -37.32
CA ILE A 536 5.65 -39.99 -38.56
C ILE A 536 4.35 -39.50 -39.21
N ARG A 537 4.41 -38.45 -40.06
CA ARG A 537 3.52 -38.51 -41.22
C ARG A 537 3.62 -39.95 -41.71
N GLU A 538 2.55 -40.73 -41.71
CA GLU A 538 2.46 -41.81 -42.67
C GLU A 538 2.65 -41.13 -44.02
N ILE A 539 3.90 -41.09 -44.45
CA ILE A 539 4.18 -40.89 -45.83
C ILE A 539 3.57 -42.13 -46.42
N GLY A 540 2.41 -42.00 -47.06
CA GLY A 540 1.79 -43.09 -47.81
C GLY A 540 2.83 -43.53 -48.83
N PHE A 541 3.64 -44.49 -48.45
CA PHE A 541 4.45 -45.24 -49.38
C PHE A 541 3.46 -46.16 -50.03
N ASP A 542 3.06 -45.79 -51.25
CA ASP A 542 2.42 -46.78 -52.14
C ASP A 542 3.22 -48.06 -52.04
N ALA A 543 2.56 -49.23 -52.20
CA ALA A 543 3.16 -50.57 -52.05
C ALA A 543 4.33 -50.82 -53.02
N GLY A 544 4.89 -49.79 -53.66
CA GLY A 544 6.00 -49.85 -54.59
C GLY A 544 7.37 -49.71 -53.90
N SER A 545 8.41 -50.19 -54.62
CA SER A 545 9.80 -49.99 -54.18
C SER A 545 10.26 -48.54 -54.30
N PHE A 546 11.08 -48.08 -53.34
CA PHE A 546 11.68 -46.77 -53.32
C PHE A 546 13.17 -46.85 -53.03
N GLN A 547 13.90 -45.84 -53.46
CA GLN A 547 15.30 -45.60 -53.10
C GLN A 547 15.38 -45.03 -51.66
N ALA A 548 16.18 -45.67 -50.81
CA ALA A 548 16.40 -45.34 -49.44
C ALA A 548 17.88 -45.06 -49.14
N ASP A 549 18.20 -43.93 -48.56
CA ASP A 549 19.50 -43.65 -47.95
C ASP A 549 19.39 -43.82 -46.43
N VAL A 550 20.23 -44.63 -45.84
CA VAL A 550 20.19 -45.01 -44.43
C VAL A 550 21.33 -44.36 -43.68
N TYR A 551 21.01 -43.70 -42.57
CA TYR A 551 21.96 -42.96 -41.73
C TYR A 551 21.89 -43.45 -40.28
N THR A 552 23.02 -43.35 -39.58
CA THR A 552 23.01 -43.37 -38.11
C THR A 552 22.34 -42.12 -37.53
N LEU A 553 21.99 -42.14 -36.24
CA LEU A 553 21.48 -40.95 -35.53
C LEU A 553 22.43 -39.75 -35.58
N ASN A 554 23.75 -40.00 -35.72
CA ASN A 554 24.78 -38.96 -35.80
C ASN A 554 24.99 -38.46 -37.24
N GLY A 555 24.14 -38.89 -38.21
CA GLY A 555 24.15 -38.37 -39.57
C GLY A 555 25.14 -39.08 -40.52
N PHE A 556 25.84 -40.16 -40.10
CA PHE A 556 26.70 -40.95 -40.99
C PHE A 556 25.86 -41.82 -41.89
N ARG A 557 26.06 -41.73 -43.21
CA ARG A 557 25.40 -42.55 -44.18
C ARG A 557 25.97 -43.98 -44.11
N MET A 558 25.09 -44.94 -43.83
CA MET A 558 25.46 -46.37 -43.73
C MET A 558 25.35 -47.09 -45.03
N THR A 559 24.25 -46.90 -45.75
CA THR A 559 23.99 -47.58 -47.01
C THR A 559 22.91 -46.85 -47.81
N SER A 560 22.81 -47.23 -49.08
CA SER A 560 21.74 -46.86 -50.00
C SER A 560 21.20 -48.09 -50.67
N LEU A 561 19.88 -48.22 -50.71
CA LEU A 561 19.26 -49.45 -51.27
C LEU A 561 17.90 -49.12 -51.87
N GLN A 562 17.50 -49.97 -52.84
CA GLN A 562 16.14 -50.01 -53.31
C GLN A 562 15.37 -50.98 -52.42
N THR A 563 14.27 -50.58 -51.84
CA THR A 563 13.50 -51.37 -50.89
C THR A 563 12.02 -50.94 -50.92
N SER A 564 11.16 -51.67 -50.21
CA SER A 564 9.78 -51.33 -49.94
C SER A 564 9.54 -51.25 -48.44
N MET A 565 8.45 -50.63 -47.98
CA MET A 565 8.13 -50.66 -46.56
C MET A 565 7.99 -52.05 -45.98
N ALA A 566 7.50 -53.00 -46.77
CA ALA A 566 7.34 -54.39 -46.35
C ALA A 566 8.67 -55.12 -46.16
N THR A 567 9.69 -54.78 -46.94
CA THR A 567 10.99 -55.48 -46.96
C THR A 567 12.11 -54.70 -46.29
N LEU A 568 11.90 -53.42 -45.92
CA LEU A 568 12.94 -52.49 -45.42
C LEU A 568 13.75 -53.08 -44.26
N GLN A 569 13.12 -53.73 -43.29
CA GLN A 569 13.84 -54.31 -42.15
C GLN A 569 14.69 -55.48 -42.53
N SER A 570 14.13 -56.34 -43.35
CA SER A 570 14.88 -57.53 -43.86
C SER A 570 16.03 -57.15 -44.79
N ASP A 571 15.82 -56.13 -45.62
CA ASP A 571 16.83 -55.58 -46.51
C ASP A 571 17.97 -54.91 -45.78
N LEU A 572 17.69 -54.18 -44.67
CA LEU A 572 18.70 -53.61 -43.80
C LEU A 572 19.54 -54.67 -43.07
N LYS A 573 18.89 -55.76 -42.60
CA LYS A 573 19.59 -56.91 -42.00
C LYS A 573 20.50 -57.59 -43.00
N SER A 574 20.02 -57.86 -44.24
CA SER A 574 20.81 -58.45 -45.28
C SER A 574 22.05 -57.64 -45.70
N ARG A 575 22.05 -56.35 -45.45
CA ARG A 575 23.17 -55.46 -45.66
C ARG A 575 24.13 -55.42 -44.47
N GLY A 576 23.91 -56.21 -43.43
CA GLY A 576 24.78 -56.30 -42.26
C GLY A 576 24.66 -55.15 -41.24
N LEU A 577 23.58 -54.42 -41.27
CA LEU A 577 23.37 -53.36 -40.23
C LEU A 577 23.03 -54.05 -38.89
N ALA A 578 23.70 -53.59 -37.83
CA ALA A 578 23.45 -54.07 -36.48
C ALA A 578 22.07 -53.65 -35.96
N PRO A 579 21.47 -54.36 -35.00
CA PRO A 579 20.29 -53.89 -34.31
C PRO A 579 20.51 -52.46 -33.77
N GLY A 580 19.55 -51.57 -34.00
CA GLY A 580 19.68 -50.16 -33.62
C GLY A 580 18.64 -49.25 -34.28
N LEU A 581 18.71 -47.96 -33.96
CA LEU A 581 17.84 -46.91 -34.52
C LEU A 581 18.56 -46.22 -35.70
N TYR A 582 17.90 -46.19 -36.86
CA TYR A 582 18.41 -45.62 -38.10
C TYR A 582 17.46 -44.56 -38.64
N ILE A 583 18.02 -43.59 -39.35
CA ILE A 583 17.30 -42.60 -40.13
C ILE A 583 17.32 -43.04 -41.59
N VAL A 584 16.15 -43.26 -42.17
CA VAL A 584 15.99 -43.64 -43.57
C VAL A 584 15.42 -42.43 -44.33
N ARG A 585 16.20 -41.92 -45.29
CA ARG A 585 15.81 -40.80 -46.14
C ARG A 585 15.41 -41.28 -47.51
N THR A 586 14.27 -40.82 -48.01
CA THR A 586 13.73 -41.14 -49.32
C THR A 586 13.36 -39.89 -50.07
N ALA A 587 13.03 -39.95 -51.34
CA ALA A 587 12.52 -38.84 -52.13
C ALA A 587 11.21 -38.22 -51.56
N LYS A 588 10.44 -39.04 -50.83
CA LYS A 588 9.15 -38.63 -50.23
C LYS A 588 9.27 -38.13 -48.78
N GLY A 589 10.45 -38.27 -48.14
CA GLY A 589 10.69 -37.80 -46.76
C GLY A 589 11.66 -38.67 -45.98
N THR A 590 11.73 -38.46 -44.67
CA THR A 590 12.65 -39.13 -43.75
C THR A 590 11.87 -39.87 -42.68
N ILE A 591 12.22 -41.17 -42.43
CA ILE A 591 11.61 -42.00 -41.39
C ILE A 591 12.69 -42.50 -40.42
N LYS A 592 12.30 -42.79 -39.18
CA LYS A 592 13.13 -43.52 -38.21
C LYS A 592 12.75 -45.00 -38.23
N VAL A 593 13.73 -45.84 -38.34
CA VAL A 593 13.53 -47.29 -38.39
C VAL A 593 14.31 -47.98 -37.27
N THR A 594 13.63 -48.72 -36.44
CA THR A 594 14.28 -49.57 -35.43
C THR A 594 14.53 -50.94 -36.03
N LEU A 595 15.79 -51.32 -36.23
CA LEU A 595 16.21 -52.64 -36.63
C LEU A 595 16.36 -53.49 -35.35
N LYS A 596 15.55 -54.53 -35.23
CA LYS A 596 15.58 -55.44 -34.09
C LYS A 596 16.49 -56.66 -34.38
#